data_1314ce57c39c387c94f582d17c4879d6
#
_entry.id   1314ce57c39c387c94f582d17c4879d6
#
_cell.length_a   1.000
_cell.length_b   1.000
_cell.length_c   1.000
_cell.angle_alpha   90.00
_cell.angle_beta   90.00
_cell.angle_gamma   90.00
#
_symmetry.space_group_name_H-M   'P 1'
#
loop_
_entity.id
_entity.type
_entity.pdbx_description
1 polymer ?
#
loop_
_entity_poly.entity_id
_entity_poly.type
_entity_poly.pdbx_seq_one_letter_code
_entity_poly.pdbx_strand_id
1 'polypeptide(L)'
;MKFSPALIIAITVFALSILAVGRILIGLIVSNLHQINSLDRQQISQKPADHRFSVIIPAFNEEKFIRRGVESVLKQTYPNFEVIAVDDGSSDKTGMILDRLARQHPKLRVIHQHNQGKSVAINHALKKFATGDLIMVLDADSYLTPTALTNMALRFDDPRLLGVSANVRITRPHNLLEYVQKVEYLLGYRLKGSEELLGIEYIIGGVGSTFRKSAMLEVGGYDTDSITEDIDFTMKMIAHFGNSNRQFGYADDVIAYTPPVSRFSQLLKQRYRWKQGRFKALFKHRHVIFNRDAKYTFSLAFWKLPKVFFEEFLMLIDPLLLLWIIGIIHHFADFSTIFAILGLYYLFAMATFIPEELKFWERIRLMTVAPLAYLILYVINIVDWISLMRCLFNMKRIANNEDKTAKWQHVDR
;
A
#
# COMPACT_ATOMS: atom_id res chain seq x y z
N MET A 1 -29.36 -9.83 -38.01
CA MET A 1 -29.18 -8.44 -37.55
C MET A 1 -27.68 -8.16 -37.48
N LYS A 2 -27.16 -7.24 -38.31
CA LYS A 2 -25.78 -6.77 -38.18
C LYS A 2 -25.81 -5.63 -37.15
N PHE A 3 -25.28 -5.88 -35.97
CA PHE A 3 -25.12 -4.81 -34.97
C PHE A 3 -24.18 -3.74 -35.53
N SER A 4 -24.50 -2.47 -35.31
CA SER A 4 -23.60 -1.39 -35.69
C SER A 4 -22.34 -1.46 -34.85
N PRO A 5 -21.15 -1.11 -35.39
CA PRO A 5 -19.92 -1.10 -34.59
C PRO A 5 -20.05 -0.28 -33.29
N ALA A 6 -20.78 0.84 -33.33
CA ALA A 6 -21.06 1.66 -32.15
C ALA A 6 -21.87 0.89 -31.09
N LEU A 7 -22.84 0.09 -31.46
CA LEU A 7 -23.63 -0.70 -30.51
C LEU A 7 -22.80 -1.82 -29.89
N ILE A 8 -21.90 -2.45 -30.65
CA ILE A 8 -20.98 -3.48 -30.12
C ILE A 8 -20.04 -2.84 -29.09
N ILE A 9 -19.46 -1.69 -29.40
CA ILE A 9 -18.61 -0.96 -28.46
C ILE A 9 -19.41 -0.61 -27.19
N ALA A 10 -20.62 -0.08 -27.33
CA ALA A 10 -21.48 0.27 -26.20
C ALA A 10 -21.75 -0.91 -25.27
N ILE A 11 -22.14 -2.05 -25.82
CA ILE A 11 -22.41 -3.29 -25.08
C ILE A 11 -21.12 -3.78 -24.38
N THR A 12 -19.98 -3.75 -25.07
CA THR A 12 -18.71 -4.19 -24.52
C THR A 12 -18.29 -3.31 -23.35
N VAL A 13 -18.37 -1.98 -23.48
CA VAL A 13 -18.05 -1.04 -22.41
C VAL A 13 -19.01 -1.22 -21.24
N PHE A 14 -20.30 -1.37 -21.47
CA PHE A 14 -21.29 -1.61 -20.44
C PHE A 14 -21.01 -2.90 -19.66
N ALA A 15 -20.69 -3.99 -20.35
CA ALA A 15 -20.33 -5.28 -19.75
C ALA A 15 -19.06 -5.15 -18.89
N LEU A 16 -18.02 -4.50 -19.42
CA LEU A 16 -16.78 -4.25 -18.67
C LEU A 16 -17.01 -3.38 -17.42
N SER A 17 -17.88 -2.38 -17.52
CA SER A 17 -18.24 -1.53 -16.38
C SER A 17 -18.98 -2.31 -15.29
N ILE A 18 -19.94 -3.17 -15.67
CA ILE A 18 -20.63 -4.06 -14.72
C ILE A 18 -19.64 -4.99 -14.01
N LEU A 19 -18.72 -5.59 -14.77
CA LEU A 19 -17.69 -6.47 -14.20
C LEU A 19 -16.77 -5.71 -13.23
N ALA A 20 -16.34 -4.49 -13.57
CA ALA A 20 -15.52 -3.65 -12.72
C ALA A 20 -16.22 -3.28 -11.42
N VAL A 21 -17.49 -2.85 -11.50
CA VAL A 21 -18.32 -2.50 -10.35
C VAL A 21 -18.60 -3.73 -9.48
N GLY A 22 -19.01 -4.85 -10.09
CA GLY A 22 -19.27 -6.10 -9.38
C GLY A 22 -18.05 -6.60 -8.63
N ARG A 23 -16.86 -6.50 -9.22
CA ARG A 23 -15.60 -6.85 -8.59
C ARG A 23 -15.34 -6.03 -7.32
N ILE A 24 -15.53 -4.71 -7.37
CA ILE A 24 -15.32 -3.84 -6.21
C ILE A 24 -16.32 -4.20 -5.10
N LEU A 25 -17.60 -4.38 -5.43
CA LEU A 25 -18.64 -4.76 -4.47
C LEU A 25 -18.33 -6.11 -3.81
N ILE A 26 -17.97 -7.13 -4.58
CA ILE A 26 -17.56 -8.44 -4.07
C ILE A 26 -16.34 -8.29 -3.16
N GLY A 27 -15.33 -7.51 -3.58
CA GLY A 27 -14.15 -7.23 -2.77
C GLY A 27 -14.50 -6.58 -1.43
N LEU A 28 -15.42 -5.61 -1.40
CA LEU A 28 -15.87 -4.96 -0.17
C LEU A 28 -16.67 -5.93 0.74
N ILE A 29 -17.51 -6.80 0.17
CA ILE A 29 -18.23 -7.82 0.94
C ILE A 29 -17.27 -8.80 1.58
N VAL A 30 -16.32 -9.34 0.79
CA VAL A 30 -15.28 -10.27 1.30
C VAL A 30 -14.40 -9.58 2.34
N SER A 31 -14.08 -8.30 2.16
CA SER A 31 -13.35 -7.51 3.15
C SER A 31 -14.11 -7.34 4.46
N ASN A 32 -15.46 -7.24 4.42
CA ASN A 32 -16.26 -7.23 5.63
C ASN A 32 -16.18 -8.56 6.40
N LEU A 33 -16.16 -9.69 5.69
CA LEU A 33 -15.94 -11.00 6.30
C LEU A 33 -14.54 -11.08 6.94
N HIS A 34 -13.51 -10.53 6.28
CA HIS A 34 -12.18 -10.45 6.87
C HIS A 34 -12.19 -9.69 8.20
N GLN A 35 -12.88 -8.55 8.28
CA GLN A 35 -12.96 -7.76 9.50
C GLN A 35 -13.69 -8.50 10.63
N ILE A 36 -14.78 -9.21 10.33
CA ILE A 36 -15.48 -10.05 11.31
C ILE A 36 -14.53 -11.11 11.86
N ASN A 37 -13.81 -11.82 10.98
CA ASN A 37 -12.83 -12.81 11.39
C ASN A 37 -11.67 -12.22 12.22
N SER A 38 -11.30 -10.96 11.99
CA SER A 38 -10.25 -10.29 12.77
C SER A 38 -10.72 -9.95 14.19
N LEU A 39 -11.99 -9.53 14.35
CA LEU A 39 -12.60 -9.29 15.67
C LEU A 39 -12.70 -10.59 16.48
N ASP A 40 -13.11 -11.69 15.86
CA ASP A 40 -13.14 -13.00 16.52
C ASP A 40 -11.75 -13.44 16.99
N ARG A 41 -10.72 -13.23 16.19
CA ARG A 41 -9.32 -13.52 16.57
C ARG A 41 -8.86 -12.72 17.79
N GLN A 42 -9.20 -11.43 17.86
CA GLN A 42 -8.87 -10.58 19.01
C GLN A 42 -9.54 -11.05 20.31
N GLN A 43 -10.76 -11.59 20.22
CA GLN A 43 -11.49 -12.13 21.38
C GLN A 43 -10.93 -13.46 21.88
N ILE A 44 -10.45 -14.31 20.97
CA ILE A 44 -9.93 -15.64 21.28
C ILE A 44 -8.51 -15.55 21.86
N SER A 45 -7.64 -14.72 21.29
CA SER A 45 -6.24 -14.58 21.73
C SER A 45 -6.08 -13.35 22.61
N GLN A 46 -6.31 -13.49 23.91
CA GLN A 46 -6.13 -12.39 24.88
C GLN A 46 -4.67 -12.03 25.16
N LYS A 47 -3.73 -12.91 24.83
CA LYS A 47 -2.30 -12.68 25.08
C LYS A 47 -1.49 -13.17 23.87
N PRO A 48 -0.84 -12.25 23.13
CA PRO A 48 0.03 -12.65 22.02
C PRO A 48 1.21 -13.48 22.53
N ALA A 49 1.76 -14.33 21.65
CA ALA A 49 3.04 -14.98 21.91
C ALA A 49 4.12 -13.92 22.22
N ASP A 50 5.14 -14.31 22.99
CA ASP A 50 6.21 -13.37 23.39
C ASP A 50 7.19 -13.10 22.24
N HIS A 51 6.68 -12.45 21.20
CA HIS A 51 7.49 -11.99 20.09
C HIS A 51 8.30 -10.75 20.48
N ARG A 52 9.53 -10.65 20.00
CA ARG A 52 10.33 -9.44 20.12
C ARG A 52 10.36 -8.67 18.80
N PHE A 53 9.98 -7.41 18.83
CA PHE A 53 10.06 -6.54 17.66
C PHE A 53 11.37 -5.75 17.60
N SER A 54 11.97 -5.68 16.42
CA SER A 54 12.89 -4.61 16.05
C SER A 54 12.18 -3.69 15.05
N VAL A 55 11.86 -2.47 15.47
CA VAL A 55 11.24 -1.47 14.59
C VAL A 55 12.35 -0.65 13.95
N ILE A 56 12.53 -0.80 12.63
CA ILE A 56 13.56 -0.11 11.85
C ILE A 56 12.94 1.12 11.20
N ILE A 57 13.55 2.30 11.45
CA ILE A 57 13.12 3.60 10.91
C ILE A 57 14.28 4.17 10.08
N PRO A 58 14.33 3.93 8.77
CA PRO A 58 15.30 4.59 7.89
C PRO A 58 14.91 6.06 7.70
N ALA A 59 15.83 6.99 7.87
CA ALA A 59 15.59 8.42 7.81
C ALA A 59 16.63 9.13 6.93
N PHE A 60 16.17 10.05 6.08
CA PHE A 60 16.99 10.94 5.28
C PHE A 60 16.29 12.29 5.06
N ASN A 61 16.78 13.34 5.71
CA ASN A 61 16.22 14.70 5.68
C ASN A 61 14.74 14.76 6.12
N GLU A 62 14.45 14.23 7.29
CA GLU A 62 13.09 14.12 7.86
C GLU A 62 12.93 14.90 9.18
N GLU A 63 13.62 16.03 9.34
CA GLU A 63 13.61 16.83 10.57
C GLU A 63 12.20 17.22 11.04
N LYS A 64 11.24 17.36 10.12
CA LYS A 64 9.86 17.75 10.43
C LYS A 64 9.04 16.63 11.07
N PHE A 65 9.32 15.37 10.73
CA PHE A 65 8.45 14.24 11.05
C PHE A 65 9.09 13.21 11.96
N ILE A 66 10.41 13.03 11.88
CA ILE A 66 11.14 11.93 12.54
C ILE A 66 10.87 11.83 14.06
N ARG A 67 10.76 12.96 14.77
CA ARG A 67 10.44 12.96 16.19
C ARG A 67 9.12 12.25 16.46
N ARG A 68 8.06 12.61 15.73
CA ARG A 68 6.72 12.03 15.90
C ARG A 68 6.72 10.55 15.58
N GLY A 69 7.40 10.13 14.51
CA GLY A 69 7.54 8.74 14.11
C GLY A 69 8.17 7.91 15.23
N VAL A 70 9.36 8.29 15.70
CA VAL A 70 10.09 7.61 16.78
C VAL A 70 9.28 7.59 18.09
N GLU A 71 8.74 8.72 18.52
CA GLU A 71 7.96 8.79 19.76
C GLU A 71 6.70 7.93 19.72
N SER A 72 6.08 7.74 18.55
CA SER A 72 4.90 6.88 18.41
C SER A 72 5.23 5.40 18.64
N VAL A 73 6.43 4.97 18.24
CA VAL A 73 6.91 3.62 18.51
C VAL A 73 7.32 3.46 19.97
N LEU A 74 8.00 4.44 20.53
CA LEU A 74 8.39 4.40 21.95
C LEU A 74 7.20 4.38 22.92
N LYS A 75 6.02 4.87 22.49
CA LYS A 75 4.75 4.87 23.25
C LYS A 75 3.88 3.63 23.02
N GLN A 76 4.40 2.59 22.36
CA GLN A 76 3.64 1.37 22.17
C GLN A 76 3.33 0.67 23.50
N THR A 77 2.12 0.12 23.59
CA THR A 77 1.67 -0.64 24.78
C THR A 77 2.32 -2.03 24.88
N TYR A 78 2.80 -2.56 23.77
CA TYR A 78 3.54 -3.82 23.73
C TYR A 78 4.93 -3.66 24.38
N PRO A 79 5.33 -4.52 25.33
CA PRO A 79 6.55 -4.27 26.13
C PRO A 79 7.85 -4.69 25.42
N ASN A 80 7.81 -5.75 24.60
CA ASN A 80 9.01 -6.44 24.11
C ASN A 80 9.42 -5.94 22.72
N PHE A 81 10.02 -4.74 22.65
CA PHE A 81 10.51 -4.15 21.42
C PHE A 81 11.75 -3.27 21.61
N GLU A 82 12.47 -3.07 20.53
CA GLU A 82 13.51 -2.05 20.35
C GLU A 82 13.23 -1.20 19.12
N VAL A 83 13.79 0.00 19.07
CA VAL A 83 13.71 0.91 17.93
C VAL A 83 15.12 1.13 17.40
N ILE A 84 15.30 0.97 16.09
CA ILE A 84 16.56 1.21 15.40
C ILE A 84 16.32 2.27 14.33
N ALA A 85 16.72 3.51 14.63
CA ALA A 85 16.67 4.58 13.66
C ALA A 85 18.00 4.65 12.89
N VAL A 86 17.93 4.65 11.57
CA VAL A 86 19.10 4.76 10.72
C VAL A 86 19.07 6.10 9.99
N ASP A 87 19.95 7.01 10.40
CA ASP A 87 20.18 8.26 9.68
C ASP A 87 21.11 8.00 8.49
N ASP A 88 20.52 8.00 7.30
CA ASP A 88 21.20 7.71 6.05
C ASP A 88 21.90 8.96 5.46
N GLY A 89 22.69 9.65 6.30
CA GLY A 89 23.50 10.80 5.91
C GLY A 89 22.69 12.08 5.71
N SER A 90 21.73 12.36 6.60
CA SER A 90 20.93 13.60 6.55
C SER A 90 21.81 14.85 6.68
N SER A 91 21.44 15.90 5.92
CA SER A 91 22.07 17.22 5.96
C SER A 91 21.30 18.25 6.80
N ASP A 92 20.06 17.91 7.20
CA ASP A 92 19.21 18.71 8.07
C ASP A 92 19.37 18.33 9.56
N LYS A 93 18.43 18.70 10.42
CA LYS A 93 18.49 18.40 11.85
C LYS A 93 18.05 16.99 12.23
N THR A 94 17.80 16.08 11.27
CA THR A 94 17.31 14.72 11.54
C THR A 94 18.21 13.96 12.48
N GLY A 95 19.52 13.87 12.20
CA GLY A 95 20.48 13.16 13.06
C GLY A 95 20.53 13.73 14.48
N MET A 96 20.58 15.06 14.61
CA MET A 96 20.59 15.74 15.92
C MET A 96 19.31 15.46 16.74
N ILE A 97 18.14 15.38 16.07
CA ILE A 97 16.88 15.04 16.74
C ILE A 97 16.91 13.61 17.25
N LEU A 98 17.39 12.67 16.42
CA LEU A 98 17.53 11.25 16.77
C LEU A 98 18.45 11.05 17.96
N ASP A 99 19.64 11.68 17.97
CA ASP A 99 20.59 11.61 19.07
C ASP A 99 20.02 12.11 20.39
N ARG A 100 19.25 13.21 20.33
CA ARG A 100 18.58 13.75 21.52
C ARG A 100 17.55 12.77 22.07
N LEU A 101 16.77 12.12 21.21
CA LEU A 101 15.79 11.11 21.62
C LEU A 101 16.48 9.87 22.20
N ALA A 102 17.57 9.41 21.60
CA ALA A 102 18.32 8.23 22.08
C ALA A 102 18.87 8.41 23.49
N ARG A 103 19.32 9.63 23.84
CA ARG A 103 19.77 9.95 25.23
C ARG A 103 18.64 9.83 26.25
N GLN A 104 17.39 9.98 25.85
CA GLN A 104 16.23 9.95 26.75
C GLN A 104 15.55 8.56 26.79
N HIS A 105 15.77 7.72 25.77
CA HIS A 105 15.03 6.47 25.58
C HIS A 105 15.98 5.29 25.31
N PRO A 106 16.25 4.44 26.32
CA PRO A 106 17.19 3.31 26.19
C PRO A 106 16.74 2.24 25.17
N LYS A 107 15.46 2.20 24.80
CA LYS A 107 14.96 1.32 23.73
C LYS A 107 15.29 1.82 22.32
N LEU A 108 15.76 3.07 22.16
CA LEU A 108 16.13 3.66 20.87
C LEU A 108 17.63 3.57 20.64
N ARG A 109 18.02 2.92 19.56
CA ARG A 109 19.37 2.93 19.02
C ARG A 109 19.39 3.77 17.74
N VAL A 110 20.36 4.66 17.63
CA VAL A 110 20.60 5.47 16.43
C VAL A 110 21.87 5.00 15.74
N ILE A 111 21.81 4.90 14.42
CA ILE A 111 22.92 4.52 13.55
C ILE A 111 23.06 5.61 12.50
N HIS A 112 24.25 6.20 12.39
CA HIS A 112 24.58 7.14 11.32
C HIS A 112 25.39 6.44 10.26
N GLN A 113 25.06 6.67 8.99
CA GLN A 113 25.81 6.18 7.84
C GLN A 113 25.86 7.22 6.72
N HIS A 114 26.79 7.08 5.79
CA HIS A 114 26.73 7.84 4.54
C HIS A 114 25.51 7.42 3.73
N ASN A 115 24.91 8.37 3.00
CA ASN A 115 23.71 8.08 2.20
C ASN A 115 23.97 6.99 1.15
N GLN A 116 23.33 5.86 1.31
CA GLN A 116 23.37 4.71 0.43
C GLN A 116 21.96 4.24 0.01
N GLY A 117 20.92 4.91 0.49
CA GLY A 117 19.53 4.64 0.19
C GLY A 117 18.83 3.73 1.20
N LYS A 118 17.50 3.80 1.18
CA LYS A 118 16.59 3.18 2.16
C LYS A 118 16.82 1.68 2.34
N SER A 119 16.93 0.93 1.24
CA SER A 119 17.19 -0.52 1.29
C SER A 119 18.49 -0.88 2.01
N VAL A 120 19.56 -0.11 1.77
CA VAL A 120 20.85 -0.32 2.44
C VAL A 120 20.74 -0.02 3.93
N ALA A 121 20.06 1.08 4.30
CA ALA A 121 19.84 1.44 5.68
C ALA A 121 19.05 0.35 6.45
N ILE A 122 17.96 -0.17 5.84
CA ILE A 122 17.18 -1.26 6.43
C ILE A 122 18.04 -2.53 6.57
N ASN A 123 18.77 -2.93 5.52
CA ASN A 123 19.61 -4.13 5.54
C ASN A 123 20.73 -4.02 6.57
N HIS A 124 21.30 -2.83 6.73
CA HIS A 124 22.33 -2.58 7.75
C HIS A 124 21.78 -2.79 9.16
N ALA A 125 20.61 -2.21 9.47
CA ALA A 125 19.93 -2.42 10.74
C ALA A 125 19.56 -3.89 10.95
N LEU A 126 18.95 -4.54 9.94
CA LEU A 126 18.50 -5.92 9.97
C LEU A 126 19.64 -6.89 10.30
N LYS A 127 20.78 -6.76 9.60
CA LYS A 127 21.86 -7.74 9.67
C LYS A 127 22.77 -7.55 10.89
N LYS A 128 22.97 -6.30 11.34
CA LYS A 128 23.96 -6.00 12.39
C LYS A 128 23.37 -5.67 13.75
N PHE A 129 22.14 -5.16 13.81
CA PHE A 129 21.65 -4.56 15.05
C PHE A 129 20.31 -5.11 15.53
N ALA A 130 19.42 -5.54 14.61
CA ALA A 130 18.12 -6.06 14.98
C ALA A 130 18.22 -7.35 15.79
N THR A 131 17.63 -7.39 16.98
CA THR A 131 17.64 -8.55 17.88
C THR A 131 16.29 -9.25 17.93
N GLY A 132 15.21 -8.58 17.49
CA GLY A 132 13.86 -9.12 17.44
C GLY A 132 13.69 -10.25 16.41
N ASP A 133 12.76 -11.14 16.65
CA ASP A 133 12.30 -12.16 15.72
C ASP A 133 11.32 -11.63 14.66
N LEU A 134 10.68 -10.49 14.95
CA LEU A 134 9.85 -9.73 14.02
C LEU A 134 10.48 -8.38 13.69
N ILE A 135 10.56 -8.07 12.41
CA ILE A 135 11.10 -6.80 11.91
C ILE A 135 9.95 -5.98 11.35
N MET A 136 9.67 -4.84 11.98
CA MET A 136 8.75 -3.84 11.44
C MET A 136 9.56 -2.72 10.78
N VAL A 137 9.18 -2.35 9.56
CA VAL A 137 9.74 -1.18 8.87
C VAL A 137 8.73 -0.04 8.94
N LEU A 138 9.15 1.12 9.43
CA LEU A 138 8.31 2.31 9.52
C LEU A 138 9.01 3.49 8.83
N ASP A 139 8.33 4.12 7.88
CA ASP A 139 8.87 5.32 7.22
C ASP A 139 9.00 6.47 8.22
N ALA A 140 10.07 7.26 8.09
CA ALA A 140 10.43 8.32 9.04
C ALA A 140 9.37 9.44 9.15
N ASP A 141 8.54 9.61 8.13
CA ASP A 141 7.42 10.57 8.10
C ASP A 141 6.11 10.02 8.68
N SER A 142 6.10 8.76 9.05
CA SER A 142 4.90 8.02 9.45
C SER A 142 4.89 7.73 10.96
N TYR A 143 3.72 7.43 11.52
CA TYR A 143 3.57 7.10 12.93
C TYR A 143 2.48 6.03 13.17
N LEU A 144 2.61 5.30 14.28
CA LEU A 144 1.73 4.20 14.66
C LEU A 144 0.71 4.61 15.73
N THR A 145 -0.44 3.91 15.77
CA THR A 145 -1.32 3.93 16.95
C THR A 145 -0.69 3.19 18.12
N PRO A 146 -1.08 3.49 19.37
CA PRO A 146 -0.42 2.91 20.56
C PRO A 146 -0.49 1.39 20.68
N THR A 147 -1.47 0.75 20.07
CA THR A 147 -1.70 -0.71 20.13
C THR A 147 -1.16 -1.47 18.92
N ALA A 148 -0.51 -0.77 17.98
CA ALA A 148 -0.10 -1.36 16.70
C ALA A 148 0.80 -2.59 16.86
N LEU A 149 1.79 -2.56 17.74
CA LEU A 149 2.67 -3.71 17.97
C LEU A 149 1.96 -4.87 18.65
N THR A 150 1.02 -4.59 19.57
CA THR A 150 0.20 -5.62 20.23
C THR A 150 -0.66 -6.35 19.21
N ASN A 151 -1.37 -5.60 18.36
CA ASN A 151 -2.22 -6.17 17.32
C ASN A 151 -1.40 -6.93 16.28
N MET A 152 -0.22 -6.40 15.91
CA MET A 152 0.67 -7.10 14.98
C MET A 152 1.22 -8.41 15.56
N ALA A 153 1.55 -8.46 16.86
CA ALA A 153 2.01 -9.67 17.53
C ALA A 153 0.97 -10.80 17.44
N LEU A 154 -0.32 -10.48 17.68
CA LEU A 154 -1.43 -11.44 17.55
C LEU A 154 -1.54 -12.04 16.15
N ARG A 155 -1.19 -11.30 15.11
CA ARG A 155 -1.19 -11.83 13.73
C ARG A 155 -0.08 -12.87 13.53
N PHE A 156 1.09 -12.66 14.11
CA PHE A 156 2.23 -13.57 13.99
C PHE A 156 2.18 -14.81 14.88
N ASP A 157 1.11 -15.00 15.66
CA ASP A 157 0.79 -16.30 16.30
C ASP A 157 0.56 -17.41 15.26
N ASP A 158 0.15 -17.05 14.02
CA ASP A 158 0.14 -18.00 12.89
C ASP A 158 1.58 -18.16 12.33
N PRO A 159 2.21 -19.35 12.48
CA PRO A 159 3.58 -19.59 12.02
C PRO A 159 3.71 -19.58 10.49
N ARG A 160 2.61 -19.65 9.75
CA ARG A 160 2.61 -19.60 8.29
C ARG A 160 2.84 -18.18 7.76
N LEU A 161 2.48 -17.14 8.54
CA LEU A 161 2.65 -15.74 8.13
C LEU A 161 4.13 -15.37 8.12
N LEU A 162 4.62 -14.97 6.94
CA LEU A 162 5.99 -14.47 6.72
C LEU A 162 6.06 -12.95 6.76
N GLY A 163 5.00 -12.29 6.32
CA GLY A 163 4.90 -10.84 6.29
C GLY A 163 3.46 -10.37 6.41
N VAL A 164 3.25 -9.23 7.06
CA VAL A 164 1.93 -8.62 7.29
C VAL A 164 1.99 -7.14 7.01
N SER A 165 1.06 -6.65 6.19
CA SER A 165 0.87 -5.23 5.89
C SER A 165 0.04 -4.57 6.99
N ALA A 166 0.44 -3.37 7.42
CA ALA A 166 -0.40 -2.53 8.27
C ALA A 166 -1.49 -1.82 7.45
N ASN A 167 -2.51 -1.32 8.13
CA ASN A 167 -3.55 -0.46 7.59
C ASN A 167 -3.05 0.99 7.59
N VAL A 168 -2.59 1.46 6.42
CA VAL A 168 -2.05 2.81 6.30
C VAL A 168 -3.15 3.81 6.01
N ARG A 169 -3.22 4.84 6.83
CA ARG A 169 -4.19 5.93 6.72
C ARG A 169 -3.50 7.26 6.49
N ILE A 170 -4.10 8.08 5.64
CA ILE A 170 -3.65 9.46 5.44
C ILE A 170 -3.98 10.29 6.68
N THR A 171 -3.03 11.10 7.13
CA THR A 171 -3.24 12.09 8.21
C THR A 171 -4.33 13.10 7.84
N ARG A 172 -4.60 14.09 8.71
CA ARG A 172 -5.63 15.10 8.46
C ARG A 172 -5.36 15.85 7.15
N PRO A 173 -6.26 15.77 6.15
CA PRO A 173 -6.10 16.45 4.88
C PRO A 173 -6.43 17.94 5.02
N HIS A 174 -5.71 18.81 4.30
CA HIS A 174 -5.88 20.26 4.30
C HIS A 174 -6.44 20.80 2.97
N ASN A 175 -6.25 20.07 1.87
CA ASN A 175 -6.74 20.44 0.55
C ASN A 175 -7.44 19.27 -0.15
N LEU A 176 -8.06 19.55 -1.30
CA LEU A 176 -8.85 18.57 -2.04
C LEU A 176 -8.02 17.37 -2.51
N LEU A 177 -6.79 17.61 -3.00
CA LEU A 177 -5.89 16.55 -3.46
C LEU A 177 -5.53 15.56 -2.33
N GLU A 178 -5.33 16.07 -1.13
CA GLU A 178 -5.07 15.27 0.06
C GLU A 178 -6.32 14.48 0.50
N TYR A 179 -7.52 15.08 0.36
CA TYR A 179 -8.79 14.38 0.62
C TYR A 179 -8.97 13.19 -0.32
N VAL A 180 -8.67 13.36 -1.60
CA VAL A 180 -8.76 12.29 -2.59
C VAL A 180 -7.82 11.14 -2.24
N GLN A 181 -6.58 11.43 -1.87
CA GLN A 181 -5.63 10.42 -1.41
C GLN A 181 -6.15 9.71 -0.15
N LYS A 182 -6.80 10.42 0.77
CA LYS A 182 -7.41 9.79 1.96
C LYS A 182 -8.51 8.80 1.59
N VAL A 183 -9.40 9.15 0.67
CA VAL A 183 -10.46 8.25 0.18
C VAL A 183 -9.86 7.05 -0.54
N GLU A 184 -8.87 7.28 -1.40
CA GLU A 184 -8.17 6.22 -2.13
C GLU A 184 -7.49 5.22 -1.18
N TYR A 185 -6.77 5.71 -0.16
CA TYR A 185 -6.12 4.84 0.82
C TYR A 185 -7.14 4.03 1.62
N LEU A 186 -8.22 4.66 2.10
CA LEU A 186 -9.28 3.95 2.82
C LEU A 186 -9.87 2.82 1.96
N LEU A 187 -10.20 3.10 0.70
CA LEU A 187 -10.74 2.08 -0.22
C LEU A 187 -9.68 1.00 -0.54
N GLY A 188 -8.45 1.39 -0.85
CA GLY A 188 -7.37 0.48 -1.21
C GLY A 188 -7.02 -0.48 -0.08
N TYR A 189 -6.83 0.04 1.13
CA TYR A 189 -6.55 -0.79 2.29
C TYR A 189 -7.75 -1.62 2.73
N ARG A 190 -8.99 -1.11 2.53
CA ARG A 190 -10.19 -1.92 2.74
C ARG A 190 -10.22 -3.15 1.85
N LEU A 191 -9.88 -3.02 0.57
CA LEU A 191 -9.83 -4.14 -0.37
C LEU A 191 -8.71 -5.15 -0.08
N LYS A 192 -7.63 -4.76 0.62
CA LYS A 192 -6.57 -5.69 1.04
C LYS A 192 -7.08 -6.83 1.94
N GLY A 193 -8.08 -6.58 2.77
CA GLY A 193 -8.71 -7.64 3.57
C GLY A 193 -9.27 -8.76 2.71
N SER A 194 -9.85 -8.45 1.54
CA SER A 194 -10.31 -9.46 0.59
C SER A 194 -9.15 -10.21 -0.08
N GLU A 195 -8.03 -9.54 -0.32
CA GLU A 195 -6.86 -10.16 -0.94
C GLU A 195 -6.19 -11.15 0.01
N GLU A 196 -6.12 -10.84 1.32
CA GLU A 196 -5.65 -11.78 2.34
C GLU A 196 -6.52 -13.04 2.40
N LEU A 197 -7.85 -12.90 2.51
CA LEU A 197 -8.76 -14.05 2.56
C LEU A 197 -8.66 -14.96 1.33
N LEU A 198 -8.37 -14.39 0.18
CA LEU A 198 -8.20 -15.12 -1.07
C LEU A 198 -6.77 -15.65 -1.26
N GLY A 199 -5.83 -15.33 -0.36
CA GLY A 199 -4.42 -15.71 -0.46
C GLY A 199 -3.71 -15.12 -1.68
N ILE A 200 -4.11 -13.91 -2.10
CA ILE A 200 -3.61 -13.24 -3.31
C ILE A 200 -2.87 -11.93 -3.01
N GLU A 201 -2.57 -11.65 -1.75
CA GLU A 201 -1.76 -10.48 -1.37
C GLU A 201 -0.33 -10.63 -1.93
N TYR A 202 0.14 -9.63 -2.66
CA TYR A 202 1.46 -9.64 -3.30
C TYR A 202 2.25 -8.35 -3.07
N ILE A 203 1.68 -7.38 -2.36
CA ILE A 203 2.33 -6.11 -2.02
C ILE A 203 2.14 -5.83 -0.54
N ILE A 204 3.21 -5.95 0.23
CA ILE A 204 3.28 -5.48 1.60
C ILE A 204 4.00 -4.13 1.56
N GLY A 205 3.24 -3.04 1.75
CA GLY A 205 3.77 -1.68 1.67
C GLY A 205 4.79 -1.35 2.76
N GLY A 206 5.59 -0.29 2.55
CA GLY A 206 6.71 0.04 3.43
C GLY A 206 6.34 0.58 4.81
N VAL A 207 5.10 1.07 5.01
CA VAL A 207 4.70 1.76 6.25
C VAL A 207 4.14 0.77 7.26
N GLY A 208 4.87 0.49 8.33
CA GLY A 208 4.42 -0.41 9.42
C GLY A 208 4.35 -1.89 9.02
N SER A 209 4.88 -2.26 7.85
CA SER A 209 4.95 -3.65 7.43
C SER A 209 5.90 -4.44 8.31
N THR A 210 5.50 -5.66 8.63
CA THR A 210 6.24 -6.52 9.56
C THR A 210 6.53 -7.87 8.90
N PHE A 211 7.73 -8.38 9.12
CA PHE A 211 8.19 -9.66 8.55
C PHE A 211 8.90 -10.48 9.62
N ARG A 212 8.89 -11.83 9.46
CA ARG A 212 9.78 -12.70 10.24
C ARG A 212 11.23 -12.43 9.85
N LYS A 213 12.07 -12.12 10.84
CA LYS A 213 13.50 -11.86 10.63
C LYS A 213 14.21 -13.01 9.93
N SER A 214 13.92 -14.25 10.33
CA SER A 214 14.50 -15.45 9.71
C SER A 214 14.24 -15.49 8.20
N ALA A 215 13.01 -15.23 7.78
CA ALA A 215 12.64 -15.22 6.37
C ALA A 215 13.29 -14.03 5.60
N MET A 216 13.40 -12.85 6.22
CA MET A 216 14.13 -11.73 5.62
C MET A 216 15.60 -12.06 5.39
N LEU A 217 16.26 -12.70 6.37
CA LEU A 217 17.68 -13.07 6.27
C LEU A 217 17.90 -14.17 5.23
N GLU A 218 16.99 -15.16 5.15
CA GLU A 218 17.07 -16.25 4.19
C GLU A 218 17.05 -15.77 2.74
N VAL A 219 16.23 -14.74 2.42
CA VAL A 219 16.21 -14.11 1.08
C VAL A 219 17.29 -13.04 0.90
N GLY A 220 18.15 -12.80 1.90
CA GLY A 220 19.25 -11.84 1.85
C GLY A 220 18.87 -10.37 2.12
N GLY A 221 17.63 -10.10 2.54
CA GLY A 221 17.10 -8.76 2.79
C GLY A 221 16.58 -8.06 1.53
N TYR A 222 16.44 -6.74 1.60
CA TYR A 222 15.98 -5.88 0.49
C TYR A 222 17.02 -5.78 -0.62
N ASP A 223 16.60 -5.78 -1.87
CA ASP A 223 17.49 -5.51 -3.01
C ASP A 223 17.78 -4.01 -3.11
N THR A 224 19.05 -3.67 -3.29
CA THR A 224 19.52 -2.28 -3.24
C THR A 224 19.36 -1.53 -4.56
N ASP A 225 19.03 -2.24 -5.64
CA ASP A 225 18.76 -1.71 -6.98
C ASP A 225 17.26 -1.47 -7.25
N SER A 226 16.41 -1.73 -6.26
CA SER A 226 14.97 -1.56 -6.40
C SER A 226 14.53 -0.11 -6.25
N ILE A 227 13.55 0.30 -7.06
CA ILE A 227 12.94 1.64 -7.03
C ILE A 227 11.83 1.72 -5.97
N THR A 228 11.10 0.61 -5.79
CA THR A 228 10.10 0.40 -4.75
C THR A 228 10.49 -0.87 -4.01
N GLU A 229 11.24 -0.67 -2.95
CA GLU A 229 11.86 -1.75 -2.20
C GLU A 229 10.85 -2.70 -1.58
N ASP A 230 9.69 -2.19 -1.19
CA ASP A 230 8.60 -2.92 -0.55
C ASP A 230 7.91 -3.90 -1.53
N ILE A 231 7.58 -3.45 -2.74
CA ILE A 231 6.96 -4.28 -3.78
C ILE A 231 7.93 -5.38 -4.22
N ASP A 232 9.17 -5.00 -4.52
CA ASP A 232 10.21 -5.94 -4.98
C ASP A 232 10.51 -6.98 -3.90
N PHE A 233 10.63 -6.54 -2.63
CA PHE A 233 10.88 -7.42 -1.51
C PHE A 233 9.76 -8.43 -1.29
N THR A 234 8.50 -8.00 -1.35
CA THR A 234 7.35 -8.91 -1.22
C THR A 234 7.35 -9.95 -2.33
N MET A 235 7.56 -9.52 -3.59
CA MET A 235 7.65 -10.43 -4.73
C MET A 235 8.83 -11.39 -4.61
N LYS A 236 9.98 -10.95 -4.11
CA LYS A 236 11.16 -11.77 -3.81
C LYS A 236 10.84 -12.85 -2.78
N MET A 237 10.16 -12.49 -1.69
CA MET A 237 9.69 -13.42 -0.66
C MET A 237 8.74 -14.47 -1.25
N ILE A 238 7.75 -14.05 -2.03
CA ILE A 238 6.80 -14.96 -2.70
C ILE A 238 7.54 -15.86 -3.69
N ALA A 239 8.48 -15.34 -4.47
CA ALA A 239 9.26 -16.12 -5.42
C ALA A 239 10.08 -17.21 -4.74
N HIS A 240 10.59 -16.95 -3.55
CA HIS A 240 11.39 -17.91 -2.76
C HIS A 240 10.51 -18.93 -2.04
N PHE A 241 9.60 -18.48 -1.19
CA PHE A 241 8.80 -19.33 -0.30
C PHE A 241 7.51 -19.88 -0.92
N GLY A 242 7.00 -19.24 -1.98
CA GLY A 242 5.64 -19.48 -2.46
C GLY A 242 4.60 -18.84 -1.53
N ASN A 243 3.33 -19.15 -1.78
CA ASN A 243 2.19 -18.68 -0.98
C ASN A 243 1.15 -19.78 -0.68
N SER A 244 1.43 -21.05 -0.96
CA SER A 244 0.52 -22.16 -0.62
C SER A 244 0.64 -22.60 0.84
N ASN A 245 1.87 -22.83 1.33
CA ASN A 245 2.16 -23.21 2.71
C ASN A 245 2.64 -22.05 3.59
N ARG A 246 2.99 -20.92 2.97
CA ARG A 246 3.38 -19.68 3.61
C ARG A 246 2.43 -18.59 3.17
N GLN A 247 2.21 -17.60 4.02
CA GLN A 247 1.19 -16.59 3.77
C GLN A 247 1.74 -15.17 3.97
N PHE A 248 1.12 -14.25 3.26
CA PHE A 248 1.29 -12.81 3.44
C PHE A 248 -0.07 -12.23 3.81
N GLY A 249 -0.10 -11.44 4.86
CA GLY A 249 -1.34 -10.99 5.47
C GLY A 249 -1.51 -9.49 5.47
N TYR A 250 -2.68 -9.08 5.94
CA TYR A 250 -3.06 -7.69 6.16
C TYR A 250 -3.70 -7.57 7.55
N ALA A 251 -3.24 -6.61 8.35
CA ALA A 251 -3.77 -6.32 9.68
C ALA A 251 -4.57 -5.01 9.63
N ASP A 252 -5.88 -5.11 9.55
CA ASP A 252 -6.82 -3.99 9.48
C ASP A 252 -6.83 -3.12 10.75
N ASP A 253 -6.46 -3.72 11.88
CA ASP A 253 -6.38 -3.13 13.22
C ASP A 253 -4.98 -2.58 13.59
N VAL A 254 -3.97 -2.81 12.75
CA VAL A 254 -2.64 -2.20 12.88
C VAL A 254 -2.59 -0.92 12.08
N ILE A 255 -2.92 0.20 12.72
CA ILE A 255 -3.07 1.47 12.01
C ILE A 255 -1.75 2.26 12.04
N ALA A 256 -1.28 2.60 10.86
CA ALA A 256 -0.18 3.51 10.62
C ALA A 256 -0.67 4.76 9.88
N TYR A 257 -0.19 5.92 10.25
CA TYR A 257 -0.52 7.18 9.59
C TYR A 257 0.67 7.71 8.80
N THR A 258 0.41 8.17 7.58
CA THR A 258 1.40 8.84 6.72
C THR A 258 0.86 10.17 6.20
N PRO A 259 1.69 11.19 6.01
CA PRO A 259 1.24 12.46 5.43
C PRO A 259 0.91 12.30 3.94
N PRO A 260 -0.12 13.01 3.44
CA PRO A 260 -0.43 13.06 2.01
C PRO A 260 0.59 13.90 1.24
N VAL A 261 0.58 13.76 -0.07
CA VAL A 261 1.30 14.66 -0.98
C VAL A 261 0.40 15.86 -1.29
N SER A 262 0.90 17.07 -1.04
CA SER A 262 0.10 18.31 -1.13
C SER A 262 0.07 18.94 -2.52
N ARG A 263 1.04 18.61 -3.41
CA ARG A 263 1.20 19.19 -4.75
C ARG A 263 1.03 18.17 -5.86
N PHE A 264 0.31 18.53 -6.89
CA PHE A 264 0.06 17.67 -8.06
C PHE A 264 1.35 17.16 -8.73
N SER A 265 2.36 18.02 -8.86
CA SER A 265 3.65 17.62 -9.44
C SER A 265 4.40 16.58 -8.63
N GLN A 266 4.27 16.62 -7.31
CA GLN A 266 4.86 15.63 -6.40
C GLN A 266 4.07 14.32 -6.46
N LEU A 267 2.73 14.39 -6.57
CA LEU A 267 1.88 13.21 -6.77
C LEU A 267 2.24 12.49 -8.07
N LEU A 268 2.43 13.21 -9.18
CA LEU A 268 2.90 12.64 -10.45
C LEU A 268 4.24 11.91 -10.29
N LYS A 269 5.23 12.51 -9.60
CA LYS A 269 6.53 11.89 -9.34
C LYS A 269 6.39 10.62 -8.51
N GLN A 270 5.57 10.65 -7.45
CA GLN A 270 5.31 9.51 -6.57
C GLN A 270 4.65 8.37 -7.35
N ARG A 271 3.61 8.64 -8.13
CA ARG A 271 2.87 7.63 -8.91
C ARG A 271 3.72 7.04 -10.03
N TYR A 272 4.49 7.87 -10.71
CA TYR A 272 5.44 7.38 -11.71
C TYR A 272 6.45 6.41 -11.10
N ARG A 273 7.04 6.76 -9.94
CA ARG A 273 7.96 5.89 -9.20
C ARG A 273 7.31 4.57 -8.80
N TRP A 274 6.08 4.61 -8.28
CA TRP A 274 5.36 3.40 -7.88
C TRP A 274 5.04 2.49 -9.07
N LYS A 275 4.59 3.08 -10.16
CA LYS A 275 4.25 2.33 -11.38
C LYS A 275 5.50 1.70 -12.00
N GLN A 276 6.57 2.46 -12.11
CA GLN A 276 7.85 1.98 -12.61
C GLN A 276 8.42 0.84 -11.74
N GLY A 277 8.40 1.01 -10.41
CA GLY A 277 8.87 0.00 -9.48
C GLY A 277 8.02 -1.28 -9.53
N ARG A 278 6.70 -1.15 -9.65
CA ARG A 278 5.79 -2.29 -9.83
C ARG A 278 6.11 -3.09 -11.09
N PHE A 279 6.25 -2.41 -12.23
CA PHE A 279 6.63 -3.09 -13.48
C PHE A 279 7.97 -3.80 -13.35
N LYS A 280 8.97 -3.11 -12.79
CA LYS A 280 10.29 -3.68 -12.58
C LYS A 280 10.25 -4.94 -11.71
N ALA A 281 9.54 -4.89 -10.59
CA ALA A 281 9.38 -6.03 -9.69
C ALA A 281 8.64 -7.20 -10.38
N LEU A 282 7.55 -6.93 -11.11
CA LEU A 282 6.80 -7.96 -11.83
C LEU A 282 7.64 -8.61 -12.95
N PHE A 283 8.42 -7.83 -13.69
CA PHE A 283 9.31 -8.38 -14.73
C PHE A 283 10.47 -9.19 -14.12
N LYS A 284 11.05 -8.73 -13.03
CA LYS A 284 12.12 -9.42 -12.30
C LYS A 284 11.65 -10.78 -11.78
N HIS A 285 10.44 -10.84 -11.24
CA HIS A 285 9.84 -12.04 -10.66
C HIS A 285 8.80 -12.71 -11.58
N ARG A 286 8.86 -12.45 -12.91
CA ARG A 286 7.87 -12.98 -13.89
C ARG A 286 7.72 -14.50 -13.89
N HIS A 287 8.72 -15.23 -13.42
CA HIS A 287 8.68 -16.69 -13.34
C HIS A 287 7.62 -17.21 -12.36
N VAL A 288 7.03 -16.36 -11.50
CA VAL A 288 5.89 -16.71 -10.64
C VAL A 288 4.58 -16.73 -11.43
N ILE A 289 4.51 -15.95 -12.54
CA ILE A 289 3.29 -15.80 -13.37
C ILE A 289 3.10 -17.07 -14.20
N PHE A 290 1.88 -17.62 -14.17
CA PHE A 290 1.52 -18.89 -14.79
C PHE A 290 2.38 -20.08 -14.34
N ASN A 291 3.00 -19.99 -13.16
CA ASN A 291 3.82 -21.07 -12.61
C ASN A 291 2.92 -22.15 -11.98
N ARG A 292 3.19 -23.42 -12.29
CA ARG A 292 2.46 -24.60 -11.80
C ARG A 292 3.14 -25.30 -10.61
N ASP A 293 4.22 -24.74 -10.10
CA ASP A 293 4.86 -25.27 -8.91
C ASP A 293 3.87 -25.26 -7.74
N ALA A 294 3.78 -26.35 -6.99
CA ALA A 294 2.85 -26.55 -5.88
C ALA A 294 3.06 -25.53 -4.73
N LYS A 295 4.20 -24.84 -4.70
CA LYS A 295 4.42 -23.77 -3.72
C LYS A 295 3.60 -22.51 -4.00
N TYR A 296 3.06 -22.33 -5.23
CA TYR A 296 2.21 -21.19 -5.58
C TYR A 296 0.74 -21.59 -5.63
N THR A 297 -0.14 -20.75 -5.08
CA THR A 297 -1.58 -20.93 -5.27
C THR A 297 -1.99 -20.58 -6.71
N PHE A 298 -2.99 -21.30 -7.22
CA PHE A 298 -3.58 -20.99 -8.53
C PHE A 298 -4.12 -19.55 -8.58
N SER A 299 -4.76 -19.11 -7.48
CA SER A 299 -5.33 -17.76 -7.37
C SER A 299 -4.28 -16.64 -7.50
N LEU A 300 -3.05 -16.84 -6.99
CA LEU A 300 -1.98 -15.86 -7.16
C LEU A 300 -1.37 -15.93 -8.56
N ALA A 301 -0.92 -17.11 -8.98
CA ALA A 301 -0.10 -17.27 -10.19
C ALA A 301 -0.91 -17.13 -11.50
N PHE A 302 -2.16 -17.62 -11.52
CA PHE A 302 -2.98 -17.64 -12.74
C PHE A 302 -4.09 -16.60 -12.77
N TRP A 303 -4.41 -16.00 -11.62
CA TRP A 303 -5.45 -14.97 -11.55
C TRP A 303 -4.89 -13.60 -11.16
N LYS A 304 -4.33 -13.45 -9.95
CA LYS A 304 -3.96 -12.13 -9.43
C LYS A 304 -2.84 -11.46 -10.23
N LEU A 305 -1.73 -12.14 -10.46
CA LEU A 305 -0.59 -11.56 -11.17
C LEU A 305 -0.90 -11.26 -12.66
N PRO A 306 -1.52 -12.16 -13.44
CA PRO A 306 -1.97 -11.81 -14.79
C PRO A 306 -2.99 -10.67 -14.82
N LYS A 307 -3.93 -10.62 -13.84
CA LYS A 307 -4.92 -9.56 -13.72
C LYS A 307 -4.28 -8.18 -13.55
N VAL A 308 -3.16 -8.08 -12.83
CA VAL A 308 -2.45 -6.79 -12.66
C VAL A 308 -2.03 -6.22 -14.02
N PHE A 309 -1.53 -7.04 -14.94
CA PHE A 309 -1.23 -6.59 -16.30
C PHE A 309 -2.47 -6.18 -17.08
N PHE A 310 -3.56 -6.93 -16.92
CA PHE A 310 -4.84 -6.60 -17.55
C PHE A 310 -5.42 -5.28 -17.03
N GLU A 311 -5.30 -5.00 -15.73
CA GLU A 311 -5.71 -3.72 -15.14
C GLU A 311 -4.90 -2.53 -15.68
N GLU A 312 -3.60 -2.70 -15.88
CA GLU A 312 -2.76 -1.70 -16.54
C GLU A 312 -3.15 -1.50 -18.01
N PHE A 313 -3.52 -2.56 -18.71
CA PHE A 313 -4.06 -2.45 -20.08
C PHE A 313 -5.40 -1.71 -20.12
N LEU A 314 -6.33 -2.01 -19.20
CA LEU A 314 -7.59 -1.29 -19.09
C LEU A 314 -7.37 0.20 -18.81
N MET A 315 -6.39 0.54 -18.00
CA MET A 315 -6.05 1.94 -17.72
C MET A 315 -5.62 2.71 -18.98
N LEU A 316 -5.05 2.06 -20.01
CA LEU A 316 -4.70 2.73 -21.27
C LEU A 316 -5.94 3.26 -21.99
N ILE A 317 -7.06 2.54 -21.92
CA ILE A 317 -8.31 2.93 -22.60
C ILE A 317 -9.22 3.80 -21.72
N ASP A 318 -8.89 4.00 -20.45
CA ASP A 318 -9.71 4.74 -19.49
C ASP A 318 -10.09 6.16 -19.97
N PRO A 319 -9.20 6.98 -20.57
CA PRO A 319 -9.58 8.28 -21.12
C PRO A 319 -10.61 8.21 -22.25
N LEU A 320 -10.55 7.14 -23.07
CA LEU A 320 -11.53 6.91 -24.14
C LEU A 320 -12.89 6.56 -23.56
N LEU A 321 -12.91 5.74 -22.50
CA LEU A 321 -14.13 5.40 -21.75
C LEU A 321 -14.78 6.66 -21.16
N LEU A 322 -13.98 7.56 -20.60
CA LEU A 322 -14.49 8.85 -20.07
C LEU A 322 -15.15 9.69 -21.17
N LEU A 323 -14.44 9.89 -22.29
CA LEU A 323 -14.99 10.64 -23.42
C LEU A 323 -16.28 10.04 -23.93
N TRP A 324 -16.37 8.71 -23.97
CA TRP A 324 -17.57 7.98 -24.36
C TRP A 324 -18.71 8.19 -23.36
N ILE A 325 -18.45 8.10 -22.03
CA ILE A 325 -19.44 8.37 -20.98
C ILE A 325 -19.95 9.80 -21.09
N ILE A 326 -19.07 10.79 -21.28
CA ILE A 326 -19.46 12.20 -21.47
C ILE A 326 -20.36 12.33 -22.72
N GLY A 327 -20.02 11.64 -23.81
CA GLY A 327 -20.82 11.63 -25.04
C GLY A 327 -22.22 11.05 -24.83
N ILE A 328 -22.34 9.95 -24.05
CA ILE A 328 -23.63 9.36 -23.70
C ILE A 328 -24.46 10.34 -22.87
N ILE A 329 -23.88 10.89 -21.81
CA ILE A 329 -24.57 11.86 -20.94
C ILE A 329 -25.07 13.05 -21.76
N HIS A 330 -24.25 13.56 -22.69
CA HIS A 330 -24.65 14.67 -23.56
C HIS A 330 -25.76 14.28 -24.53
N HIS A 331 -25.73 13.07 -25.09
CA HIS A 331 -26.70 12.62 -26.10
C HIS A 331 -28.06 12.25 -25.49
N PHE A 332 -28.07 11.62 -24.34
CA PHE A 332 -29.29 11.13 -23.70
C PHE A 332 -29.87 12.11 -22.68
N ALA A 333 -29.09 13.10 -22.21
CA ALA A 333 -29.45 14.19 -21.27
C ALA A 333 -30.43 13.75 -20.15
N ASP A 334 -30.30 12.49 -19.70
CA ASP A 334 -31.26 11.89 -18.78
C ASP A 334 -30.75 12.02 -17.33
N PHE A 335 -31.45 12.85 -16.56
CA PHE A 335 -31.18 13.02 -15.14
C PHE A 335 -31.25 11.70 -14.35
N SER A 336 -32.06 10.73 -14.78
CA SER A 336 -32.18 9.44 -14.10
C SER A 336 -30.86 8.66 -14.13
N THR A 337 -30.13 8.69 -15.24
CA THR A 337 -28.81 8.06 -15.38
C THR A 337 -27.77 8.71 -14.48
N ILE A 338 -27.78 10.05 -14.39
CA ILE A 338 -26.88 10.79 -13.48
C ILE A 338 -27.17 10.42 -12.01
N PHE A 339 -28.43 10.42 -11.60
CA PHE A 339 -28.81 10.02 -10.25
C PHE A 339 -28.48 8.56 -9.93
N ALA A 340 -28.64 7.64 -10.90
CA ALA A 340 -28.23 6.25 -10.72
C ALA A 340 -26.73 6.09 -10.51
N ILE A 341 -25.90 6.79 -11.28
CA ILE A 341 -24.43 6.81 -11.11
C ILE A 341 -24.04 7.40 -9.75
N LEU A 342 -24.62 8.53 -9.37
CA LEU A 342 -24.35 9.15 -8.07
C LEU A 342 -24.79 8.25 -6.91
N GLY A 343 -25.97 7.59 -7.05
CA GLY A 343 -26.48 6.62 -6.08
C GLY A 343 -25.53 5.42 -5.92
N LEU A 344 -25.00 4.90 -7.01
CA LEU A 344 -24.01 3.81 -7.00
C LEU A 344 -22.72 4.24 -6.28
N TYR A 345 -22.19 5.41 -6.57
CA TYR A 345 -21.04 5.95 -5.87
C TYR A 345 -21.30 6.15 -4.38
N TYR A 346 -22.49 6.60 -4.03
CA TYR A 346 -22.88 6.74 -2.62
C TYR A 346 -22.94 5.38 -1.90
N LEU A 347 -23.44 4.34 -2.56
CA LEU A 347 -23.43 2.96 -2.03
C LEU A 347 -21.98 2.46 -1.81
N PHE A 348 -21.07 2.72 -2.74
CA PHE A 348 -19.65 2.38 -2.56
C PHE A 348 -19.05 3.13 -1.36
N ALA A 349 -19.34 4.42 -1.23
CA ALA A 349 -18.86 5.21 -0.10
C ALA A 349 -19.40 4.65 1.23
N MET A 350 -20.67 4.30 1.30
CA MET A 350 -21.26 3.67 2.50
C MET A 350 -20.55 2.35 2.83
N ALA A 351 -20.38 1.47 1.85
CA ALA A 351 -19.70 0.18 2.05
C ALA A 351 -18.25 0.35 2.50
N THR A 352 -17.58 1.43 2.10
CA THR A 352 -16.18 1.71 2.45
C THR A 352 -16.05 2.36 3.84
N PHE A 353 -16.90 3.34 4.18
CA PHE A 353 -16.67 4.20 5.34
C PHE A 353 -17.45 3.79 6.59
N ILE A 354 -18.58 3.07 6.46
CA ILE A 354 -19.38 2.64 7.62
C ILE A 354 -18.59 1.68 8.52
N PRO A 355 -17.89 0.67 7.98
CA PRO A 355 -17.15 -0.28 8.79
C PRO A 355 -15.84 0.26 9.39
N GLU A 356 -15.36 1.42 8.94
CA GLU A 356 -14.12 2.01 9.42
C GLU A 356 -14.28 2.67 10.80
N GLU A 357 -13.25 2.56 11.65
CA GLU A 357 -13.18 3.26 12.94
C GLU A 357 -12.92 4.76 12.76
N LEU A 358 -13.87 5.45 12.17
CA LEU A 358 -13.86 6.90 11.98
C LEU A 358 -14.71 7.59 13.03
N LYS A 359 -14.31 8.79 13.43
CA LYS A 359 -15.17 9.65 14.25
C LYS A 359 -16.47 9.95 13.50
N PHE A 360 -17.59 10.02 14.20
CA PHE A 360 -18.92 10.23 13.62
C PHE A 360 -18.97 11.39 12.61
N TRP A 361 -18.46 12.57 12.98
CA TRP A 361 -18.45 13.74 12.10
C TRP A 361 -17.49 13.59 10.89
N GLU A 362 -16.40 12.87 11.05
CA GLU A 362 -15.49 12.56 9.96
C GLU A 362 -16.15 11.61 8.95
N ARG A 363 -16.88 10.60 9.44
CA ARG A 363 -17.65 9.68 8.59
C ARG A 363 -18.73 10.43 7.80
N ILE A 364 -19.55 11.29 8.46
CA ILE A 364 -20.54 12.10 7.77
C ILE A 364 -19.88 12.98 6.69
N ARG A 365 -18.80 13.64 7.02
CA ARG A 365 -18.09 14.50 6.08
C ARG A 365 -17.56 13.72 4.86
N LEU A 366 -16.99 12.54 5.06
CA LEU A 366 -16.55 11.67 3.97
C LEU A 366 -17.73 11.20 3.11
N MET A 367 -18.85 10.84 3.72
CA MET A 367 -20.05 10.43 2.99
C MET A 367 -20.68 11.58 2.19
N THR A 368 -20.74 12.78 2.72
CA THR A 368 -21.26 13.95 1.98
C THR A 368 -20.37 14.36 0.81
N VAL A 369 -19.05 14.18 0.92
CA VAL A 369 -18.07 14.50 -0.14
C VAL A 369 -17.89 13.31 -1.09
N ALA A 370 -18.36 12.12 -0.75
CA ALA A 370 -18.10 10.91 -1.52
C ALA A 370 -18.51 10.99 -3.01
N PRO A 371 -19.68 11.50 -3.40
CA PRO A 371 -20.02 11.62 -4.83
C PRO A 371 -19.04 12.52 -5.58
N LEU A 372 -18.59 13.61 -4.95
CA LEU A 372 -17.57 14.50 -5.50
C LEU A 372 -16.18 13.84 -5.44
N ALA A 373 -15.86 13.10 -4.39
CA ALA A 373 -14.58 12.40 -4.25
C ALA A 373 -14.37 11.37 -5.37
N TYR A 374 -15.41 10.69 -5.83
CA TYR A 374 -15.28 9.76 -6.96
C TYR A 374 -15.00 10.46 -8.30
N LEU A 375 -15.62 11.62 -8.52
CA LEU A 375 -15.25 12.47 -9.65
C LEU A 375 -13.80 12.93 -9.57
N ILE A 376 -13.34 13.19 -8.36
CA ILE A 376 -11.97 13.65 -8.10
C ILE A 376 -10.97 12.50 -8.09
N LEU A 377 -11.36 11.27 -7.71
CA LEU A 377 -10.54 10.06 -7.91
C LEU A 377 -10.15 9.90 -9.39
N TYR A 378 -10.97 10.41 -10.29
CA TYR A 378 -10.62 10.45 -11.71
C TYR A 378 -9.37 11.29 -11.99
N VAL A 379 -9.08 12.31 -11.20
CA VAL A 379 -7.82 13.07 -11.27
C VAL A 379 -6.62 12.16 -10.97
N ILE A 380 -6.75 11.25 -10.00
CA ILE A 380 -5.71 10.25 -9.71
C ILE A 380 -5.57 9.27 -10.89
N ASN A 381 -6.68 8.83 -11.48
CA ASN A 381 -6.64 7.98 -12.66
C ASN A 381 -5.91 8.65 -13.83
N ILE A 382 -6.11 9.95 -14.06
CA ILE A 382 -5.35 10.73 -15.05
C ILE A 382 -3.86 10.75 -14.71
N VAL A 383 -3.51 10.99 -13.45
CA VAL A 383 -2.11 10.97 -12.97
C VAL A 383 -1.48 9.59 -13.20
N ASP A 384 -2.21 8.54 -12.89
CA ASP A 384 -1.78 7.17 -13.08
C ASP A 384 -1.66 6.80 -14.56
N TRP A 385 -2.57 7.29 -15.40
CA TRP A 385 -2.51 7.15 -16.86
C TRP A 385 -1.27 7.83 -17.43
N ILE A 386 -1.02 9.10 -17.07
CA ILE A 386 0.20 9.82 -17.48
C ILE A 386 1.45 9.06 -17.05
N SER A 387 1.44 8.53 -15.81
CA SER A 387 2.55 7.75 -15.27
C SER A 387 2.76 6.44 -16.03
N LEU A 388 1.67 5.75 -16.42
CA LEU A 388 1.71 4.55 -17.23
C LEU A 388 2.26 4.83 -18.63
N MET A 389 1.76 5.87 -19.32
CA MET A 389 2.27 6.27 -20.63
C MET A 389 3.77 6.55 -20.57
N ARG A 390 4.22 7.29 -19.55
CA ARG A 390 5.64 7.57 -19.33
C ARG A 390 6.46 6.30 -19.10
N CYS A 391 5.93 5.31 -18.35
CA CYS A 391 6.58 4.02 -18.18
C CYS A 391 6.69 3.27 -19.51
N LEU A 392 5.62 3.23 -20.32
CA LEU A 392 5.61 2.55 -21.62
C LEU A 392 6.64 3.15 -22.59
N PHE A 393 6.69 4.49 -22.69
CA PHE A 393 7.69 5.18 -23.53
C PHE A 393 9.13 4.92 -23.07
N ASN A 394 9.36 4.71 -21.76
CA ASN A 394 10.67 4.46 -21.21
C ASN A 394 10.95 2.98 -20.91
N MET A 395 10.10 2.06 -21.37
CA MET A 395 10.14 0.63 -20.98
C MET A 395 11.50 -0.01 -21.23
N LYS A 396 12.16 0.27 -22.36
CA LYS A 396 13.51 -0.24 -22.65
C LYS A 396 14.55 0.25 -21.62
N ARG A 397 14.49 1.53 -21.23
CA ARG A 397 15.39 2.11 -20.22
C ARG A 397 15.11 1.55 -18.82
N ILE A 398 13.83 1.30 -18.52
CA ILE A 398 13.40 0.68 -17.25
C ILE A 398 13.91 -0.76 -17.18
N ALA A 399 13.75 -1.53 -18.25
CA ALA A 399 14.19 -2.93 -18.33
C ALA A 399 15.74 -3.04 -18.21
N ASN A 400 16.49 -2.11 -18.78
CA ASN A 400 17.95 -2.08 -18.72
C ASN A 400 18.50 -1.39 -17.47
N ASN A 401 17.68 -0.98 -16.52
CA ASN A 401 18.09 -0.25 -15.31
C ASN A 401 18.77 1.12 -15.56
N GLU A 402 18.54 1.71 -16.75
CA GLU A 402 19.17 2.97 -17.18
C GLU A 402 18.38 4.20 -16.75
N ASP A 403 17.10 4.04 -16.36
CA ASP A 403 16.25 5.15 -15.93
C ASP A 403 16.57 5.56 -14.49
N LYS A 404 17.45 6.55 -14.37
CA LYS A 404 17.85 7.16 -13.08
C LYS A 404 16.85 8.21 -12.58
N THR A 405 15.81 8.55 -13.35
CA THR A 405 14.87 9.65 -13.02
C THR A 405 13.94 9.29 -11.86
N ALA A 406 13.81 8.01 -11.54
CA ALA A 406 12.99 7.51 -10.44
C ALA A 406 13.80 7.13 -9.19
N LYS A 407 15.07 7.53 -9.07
CA LYS A 407 15.81 7.39 -7.81
C LYS A 407 15.03 8.07 -6.70
N TRP A 408 15.12 7.48 -5.51
CA TRP A 408 14.50 8.03 -4.31
C TRP A 408 14.91 9.50 -4.16
N GLN A 409 13.95 10.38 -4.34
CA GLN A 409 14.09 11.81 -4.10
C GLN A 409 13.19 12.11 -2.92
N HIS A 410 13.74 12.84 -1.96
CA HIS A 410 12.92 13.37 -0.86
C HIS A 410 11.72 14.10 -1.45
N VAL A 411 10.52 13.71 -1.01
CA VAL A 411 9.28 14.39 -1.40
C VAL A 411 9.01 15.41 -0.31
N ASP A 412 9.20 16.68 -0.61
CA ASP A 412 8.80 17.77 0.30
C ASP A 412 7.30 17.64 0.61
N ARG A 413 6.98 17.45 1.89
CA ARG A 413 5.60 17.29 2.38
C ARG A 413 5.24 18.40 3.34
#